data_f11030497344a9cbadf80c1da68d1e37
#
_entry.id   f11030497344a9cbadf80c1da68d1e37
#
_cell.length_a   1.000
_cell.length_b   1.000
_cell.length_c   1.000
_cell.angle_alpha   90.00
_cell.angle_beta   90.00
_cell.angle_gamma   90.00
#
_symmetry.space_group_name_H-M   'P 1'
#
loop_
_entity.id
_entity.type
_entity.pdbx_description
1 polymer ?
#
loop_
_entity_poly.entity_id
_entity_poly.type
_entity_poly.pdbx_seq_one_letter_code
_entity_poly.pdbx_strand_id
1 'polypeptide(L)'
;YKFKNSTDMPLRVDASVSGGYVHIKLVGTKQEHDYDHIKLRGVYASSTAWKTVAEINGKKTEITIAKGAGVDANGKAIDLAVDAAGNKYILGSVTESEYTGYTINAYRDFIAADGSTMRSELLHTDQFKHRDRCYSVTPYTEPEPEVPEEPDPTDPNDPSYDPDDNPDDNGNGDSNNDGTYTGDPSVMPDFWN
;
A
#
# COMPACT_ATOMS: atom_id res chain seq x y z
N TYR A 1 2.65 -4.32 36.41
CA TYR A 1 4.04 -4.73 36.63
C TYR A 1 4.08 -5.86 37.64
N LYS A 2 4.82 -6.93 37.34
CA LYS A 2 5.07 -8.04 38.28
C LYS A 2 6.55 -8.03 38.63
N PHE A 3 6.88 -8.19 39.88
CA PHE A 3 8.27 -8.38 40.31
C PHE A 3 8.32 -9.51 41.37
N LYS A 4 9.49 -10.10 41.50
CA LYS A 4 9.78 -11.15 42.48
C LYS A 4 10.89 -10.64 43.41
N ASN A 5 10.69 -10.75 44.70
CA ASN A 5 11.80 -10.60 45.64
C ASN A 5 12.67 -11.88 45.53
N SER A 6 13.88 -11.72 45.01
CA SER A 6 14.85 -12.80 44.86
C SER A 6 15.90 -12.82 45.99
N THR A 7 15.69 -12.00 47.04
CA THR A 7 16.56 -11.94 48.21
C THR A 7 15.93 -12.70 49.35
N ASP A 8 16.70 -13.16 50.31
CA ASP A 8 16.26 -13.80 51.53
C ASP A 8 15.74 -12.79 52.60
N MET A 9 15.83 -11.49 52.28
CA MET A 9 15.40 -10.40 53.15
C MET A 9 13.99 -9.93 52.84
N PRO A 10 13.20 -9.55 53.87
CA PRO A 10 11.86 -9.04 53.65
C PRO A 10 11.87 -7.71 52.87
N LEU A 11 10.89 -7.55 52.00
CA LEU A 11 10.65 -6.34 51.21
C LEU A 11 9.31 -5.74 51.60
N ARG A 12 9.25 -4.43 51.92
CA ARG A 12 8.01 -3.69 52.13
C ARG A 12 7.67 -2.88 50.89
N VAL A 13 6.42 -2.93 50.47
CA VAL A 13 5.91 -2.10 49.39
C VAL A 13 5.00 -1.03 50.00
N ASP A 14 5.40 0.23 49.86
CA ASP A 14 4.57 1.37 50.23
C ASP A 14 3.94 1.93 48.94
N ALA A 15 2.61 2.05 48.90
CA ALA A 15 1.88 2.60 47.77
C ALA A 15 1.01 3.78 48.21
N SER A 16 1.01 4.86 47.49
CA SER A 16 0.18 6.02 47.72
C SER A 16 -0.31 6.63 46.41
N VAL A 17 -1.42 7.37 46.45
CA VAL A 17 -1.95 8.11 45.31
C VAL A 17 -1.93 9.60 45.64
N SER A 18 -1.31 10.41 44.78
CA SER A 18 -1.25 11.85 44.95
C SER A 18 -1.15 12.53 43.60
N GLY A 19 -1.90 13.63 43.38
CA GLY A 19 -1.84 14.40 42.13
C GLY A 19 -2.24 13.64 40.88
N GLY A 20 -3.04 12.58 40.99
CA GLY A 20 -3.42 11.70 39.86
C GLY A 20 -2.37 10.64 39.50
N TYR A 21 -1.30 10.53 40.30
CA TYR A 21 -0.22 9.54 40.11
C TYR A 21 -0.24 8.49 41.23
N VAL A 22 0.14 7.28 40.87
CA VAL A 22 0.42 6.20 41.83
C VAL A 22 1.92 6.22 42.12
N HIS A 23 2.24 6.38 43.41
CA HIS A 23 3.61 6.35 43.90
C HIS A 23 3.85 5.00 44.58
N ILE A 24 4.84 4.27 44.13
CA ILE A 24 5.24 2.99 44.68
C ILE A 24 6.69 3.10 45.17
N LYS A 25 6.89 2.78 46.47
CA LYS A 25 8.21 2.73 47.08
C LYS A 25 8.48 1.31 47.58
N LEU A 26 9.60 0.75 47.16
CA LEU A 26 10.10 -0.53 47.65
C LEU A 26 11.14 -0.23 48.73
N VAL A 27 10.94 -0.79 49.93
CA VAL A 27 11.84 -0.60 51.06
C VAL A 27 12.32 -1.98 51.52
N GLY A 28 13.61 -2.16 51.56
CA GLY A 28 14.28 -3.39 51.96
C GLY A 28 15.59 -3.13 52.69
N THR A 29 16.23 -4.18 53.16
CA THR A 29 17.58 -4.11 53.74
C THR A 29 18.58 -3.86 52.61
N LYS A 30 19.46 -2.87 52.76
CA LYS A 30 20.55 -2.63 51.85
C LYS A 30 21.53 -3.84 51.92
N GLN A 31 21.72 -4.50 50.79
CA GLN A 31 22.80 -5.47 50.67
C GLN A 31 24.06 -4.78 50.19
N GLU A 32 25.20 -5.23 50.62
CA GLU A 32 26.47 -4.79 50.06
C GLU A 32 26.66 -5.36 48.67
N HIS A 33 26.96 -4.50 47.74
CA HIS A 33 27.21 -4.82 46.35
C HIS A 33 28.56 -4.28 45.93
N ASP A 34 29.12 -4.88 44.88
CA ASP A 34 30.35 -4.40 44.23
C ASP A 34 30.12 -3.13 43.39
N TYR A 35 28.89 -2.64 43.30
CA TYR A 35 28.48 -1.45 42.54
C TYR A 35 27.74 -0.45 43.45
N ASP A 36 27.74 0.83 43.07
CA ASP A 36 27.01 1.88 43.79
C ASP A 36 25.53 1.88 43.46
N HIS A 37 25.21 1.90 42.18
CA HIS A 37 23.82 1.86 41.71
C HIS A 37 23.68 1.18 40.32
N ILE A 38 22.43 0.94 39.95
CA ILE A 38 22.06 0.38 38.65
C ILE A 38 21.41 1.46 37.79
N LYS A 39 21.84 1.55 36.53
CA LYS A 39 21.24 2.38 35.51
C LYS A 39 20.61 1.51 34.42
N LEU A 40 19.36 1.78 34.07
CA LEU A 40 18.71 1.14 32.92
C LEU A 40 18.98 2.00 31.68
N ARG A 41 19.30 1.34 30.56
CA ARG A 41 19.62 1.98 29.30
C ARG A 41 19.00 1.22 28.14
N GLY A 42 18.21 1.94 27.31
CA GLY A 42 17.75 1.43 26.03
C GLY A 42 18.74 1.82 24.92
N VAL A 43 19.11 0.85 24.08
CA VAL A 43 19.97 1.06 22.92
C VAL A 43 19.21 0.65 21.67
N TYR A 44 19.08 1.58 20.74
CA TYR A 44 18.55 1.29 19.43
C TYR A 44 19.44 0.27 18.70
N ALA A 45 18.84 -0.81 18.21
CA ALA A 45 19.54 -1.86 17.49
C ALA A 45 19.26 -1.81 15.98
N SER A 46 17.98 -1.67 15.59
CA SER A 46 17.57 -1.63 14.17
C SER A 46 16.20 -1.01 14.01
N SER A 47 15.84 -0.68 12.75
CA SER A 47 14.49 -0.32 12.36
C SER A 47 13.98 -1.25 11.26
N THR A 48 12.65 -1.37 11.18
CA THR A 48 11.96 -2.01 10.06
C THR A 48 11.09 -0.96 9.39
N ALA A 49 11.37 -0.71 8.11
CA ALA A 49 10.59 0.23 7.31
C ALA A 49 9.16 -0.30 7.10
N TRP A 50 8.22 0.60 7.02
CA TRP A 50 6.86 0.33 6.59
C TRP A 50 6.77 0.21 5.07
N LYS A 51 5.69 -0.39 4.57
CA LYS A 51 5.37 -0.54 3.16
C LYS A 51 4.08 0.19 2.81
N THR A 52 3.90 0.48 1.53
CA THR A 52 2.63 0.95 0.99
C THR A 52 1.81 -0.28 0.59
N VAL A 53 0.63 -0.41 1.17
CA VAL A 53 -0.27 -1.54 0.92
C VAL A 53 -1.68 -1.05 0.61
N ALA A 54 -2.46 -1.88 -0.04
CA ALA A 54 -3.90 -1.70 -0.22
C ALA A 54 -4.67 -2.92 0.26
N GLU A 55 -5.90 -2.72 0.70
CA GLU A 55 -6.80 -3.82 1.00
C GLU A 55 -7.53 -4.27 -0.27
N ILE A 56 -7.11 -5.41 -0.82
CA ILE A 56 -7.64 -6.02 -2.03
C ILE A 56 -8.26 -7.36 -1.66
N ASN A 57 -9.57 -7.50 -1.84
CA ASN A 57 -10.33 -8.71 -1.48
C ASN A 57 -10.12 -9.16 -0.02
N GLY A 58 -10.10 -8.21 0.92
CA GLY A 58 -9.90 -8.48 2.35
C GLY A 58 -8.46 -8.84 2.74
N LYS A 59 -7.49 -8.66 1.85
CA LYS A 59 -6.08 -8.95 2.10
C LYS A 59 -5.22 -7.71 1.85
N LYS A 60 -4.32 -7.38 2.79
CA LYS A 60 -3.32 -6.33 2.58
C LYS A 60 -2.28 -6.81 1.56
N THR A 61 -2.20 -6.11 0.44
CA THR A 61 -1.31 -6.40 -0.69
C THR A 61 -0.39 -5.21 -0.90
N GLU A 62 0.90 -5.45 -1.07
CA GLU A 62 1.88 -4.41 -1.39
C GLU A 62 1.60 -3.81 -2.76
N ILE A 63 1.61 -2.48 -2.83
CA ILE A 63 1.32 -1.72 -4.05
C ILE A 63 2.39 -0.65 -4.30
N THR A 64 2.51 -0.26 -5.56
CA THR A 64 3.24 0.92 -5.99
C THR A 64 2.26 1.99 -6.45
N ILE A 65 2.50 3.25 -6.09
CA ILE A 65 1.67 4.37 -6.55
C ILE A 65 2.26 4.91 -7.85
N ALA A 66 1.51 4.76 -8.94
CA ALA A 66 1.82 5.30 -10.26
C ALA A 66 1.05 6.62 -10.43
N LYS A 67 1.75 7.74 -10.28
CA LYS A 67 1.15 9.07 -10.35
C LYS A 67 0.72 9.42 -11.76
N GLY A 68 -0.53 9.88 -11.90
CA GLY A 68 -1.10 10.30 -13.17
C GLY A 68 -1.19 9.20 -14.22
N ALA A 69 -1.12 7.93 -13.81
CA ALA A 69 -1.06 6.79 -14.73
C ALA A 69 -2.42 6.31 -15.24
N GLY A 70 -3.50 6.86 -14.71
CA GLY A 70 -4.87 6.60 -15.16
C GLY A 70 -5.58 7.88 -15.55
N VAL A 71 -6.79 7.73 -16.11
CA VAL A 71 -7.71 8.82 -16.37
C VAL A 71 -9.07 8.48 -15.76
N ASP A 72 -9.78 9.48 -15.24
CA ASP A 72 -11.17 9.31 -14.80
C ASP A 72 -12.14 9.40 -16.01
N ALA A 73 -13.45 9.24 -15.73
CA ALA A 73 -14.49 9.31 -16.76
C ALA A 73 -14.57 10.67 -17.49
N ASN A 74 -13.89 11.71 -16.97
CA ASN A 74 -13.83 13.05 -17.58
C ASN A 74 -12.48 13.29 -18.29
N GLY A 75 -11.64 12.26 -18.44
CA GLY A 75 -10.32 12.36 -19.05
C GLY A 75 -9.27 13.04 -18.16
N LYS A 76 -9.55 13.28 -16.88
CA LYS A 76 -8.59 13.87 -15.94
C LYS A 76 -7.63 12.79 -15.40
N ALA A 77 -6.33 13.12 -15.38
CA ALA A 77 -5.30 12.25 -14.82
C ALA A 77 -5.54 11.95 -13.33
N ILE A 78 -5.45 10.67 -12.97
CA ILE A 78 -5.57 10.14 -11.61
C ILE A 78 -4.40 9.24 -11.24
N ASP A 79 -4.11 9.15 -9.94
CA ASP A 79 -3.10 8.25 -9.42
C ASP A 79 -3.65 6.83 -9.32
N LEU A 80 -2.87 5.85 -9.77
CA LEU A 80 -3.21 4.44 -9.68
C LEU A 80 -2.33 3.71 -8.66
N ALA A 81 -2.93 2.76 -7.96
CA ALA A 81 -2.21 1.73 -7.23
C ALA A 81 -1.97 0.53 -8.15
N VAL A 82 -0.75 0.00 -8.17
CA VAL A 82 -0.38 -1.15 -8.99
C VAL A 82 0.18 -2.25 -8.08
N ASP A 83 -0.38 -3.44 -8.14
CA ASP A 83 0.12 -4.60 -7.39
C ASP A 83 1.27 -5.30 -8.13
N ALA A 84 1.88 -6.31 -7.50
CA ALA A 84 3.00 -7.05 -8.08
C ALA A 84 2.63 -7.85 -9.34
N ALA A 85 1.34 -8.13 -9.56
CA ALA A 85 0.84 -8.80 -10.76
C ALA A 85 0.53 -7.82 -11.90
N GLY A 86 0.67 -6.50 -11.64
CA GLY A 86 0.39 -5.45 -12.62
C GLY A 86 -1.08 -5.03 -12.68
N ASN A 87 -1.93 -5.54 -11.78
CA ASN A 87 -3.32 -5.09 -11.71
C ASN A 87 -3.38 -3.64 -11.23
N LYS A 88 -4.23 -2.85 -11.86
CA LYS A 88 -4.39 -1.43 -11.60
C LYS A 88 -5.66 -1.14 -10.81
N TYR A 89 -5.56 -0.22 -9.88
CA TYR A 89 -6.65 0.21 -9.02
C TYR A 89 -6.63 1.73 -8.88
N ILE A 90 -7.80 2.34 -8.78
CA ILE A 90 -7.96 3.76 -8.42
C ILE A 90 -7.55 3.90 -6.95
N LEU A 91 -6.62 4.82 -6.67
CA LEU A 91 -6.13 5.09 -5.32
C LEU A 91 -7.17 5.91 -4.55
N GLY A 92 -7.64 5.35 -3.45
CA GLY A 92 -8.57 6.01 -2.53
C GLY A 92 -7.87 6.69 -1.35
N SER A 93 -8.56 6.77 -0.22
CA SER A 93 -8.04 7.39 1.00
C SER A 93 -7.12 6.48 1.80
N VAL A 94 -6.26 7.07 2.63
CA VAL A 94 -5.47 6.35 3.63
C VAL A 94 -6.41 5.84 4.72
N THR A 95 -6.43 4.52 4.93
CA THR A 95 -7.22 3.85 5.97
C THR A 95 -6.42 3.59 7.23
N GLU A 96 -5.11 3.36 7.09
CA GLU A 96 -4.16 3.24 8.21
C GLU A 96 -2.90 4.05 7.90
N SER A 97 -2.48 4.89 8.85
CA SER A 97 -1.21 5.61 8.77
C SER A 97 -0.07 4.70 9.20
N GLU A 98 1.07 4.90 8.56
CA GLU A 98 2.29 4.14 8.78
C GLU A 98 3.05 4.57 10.04
N TYR A 99 3.89 3.67 10.54
CA TYR A 99 5.01 3.98 11.41
C TYR A 99 6.12 2.91 11.29
N THR A 100 7.35 3.37 11.45
CA THR A 100 8.55 2.53 11.43
C THR A 100 8.61 1.67 12.69
N GLY A 101 8.91 0.39 12.54
CA GLY A 101 9.20 -0.50 13.65
C GLY A 101 10.63 -0.32 14.17
N TYR A 102 10.84 -0.69 15.44
CA TYR A 102 12.14 -0.57 16.09
C TYR A 102 12.47 -1.82 16.89
N THR A 103 13.75 -2.11 16.95
CA THR A 103 14.32 -3.07 17.90
C THR A 103 15.18 -2.31 18.88
N ILE A 104 14.90 -2.48 20.17
CA ILE A 104 15.63 -1.82 21.26
C ILE A 104 16.16 -2.89 22.20
N ASN A 105 17.46 -2.87 22.45
CA ASN A 105 18.10 -3.68 23.46
C ASN A 105 18.08 -2.93 24.80
N ALA A 106 17.46 -3.52 25.82
CA ALA A 106 17.43 -2.98 27.18
C ALA A 106 18.58 -3.58 27.99
N TYR A 107 19.42 -2.71 28.50
CA TYR A 107 20.58 -3.07 29.32
C TYR A 107 20.41 -2.60 30.77
N ARG A 108 21.04 -3.36 31.65
CA ARG A 108 21.28 -2.99 33.02
C ARG A 108 22.76 -2.73 33.18
N ASP A 109 23.13 -1.49 33.42
CA ASP A 109 24.49 -1.07 33.67
C ASP A 109 24.72 -0.97 35.18
N PHE A 110 25.79 -1.57 35.68
CA PHE A 110 26.23 -1.50 37.08
C PHE A 110 27.29 -0.41 37.18
N ILE A 111 27.01 0.57 38.00
CA ILE A 111 27.80 1.79 38.08
C ILE A 111 28.60 1.79 39.38
N ALA A 112 29.89 2.07 39.28
CA ALA A 112 30.79 2.25 40.43
C ALA A 112 30.59 3.62 41.12
N ALA A 113 31.12 3.80 42.31
CA ALA A 113 31.01 5.03 43.11
C ALA A 113 31.58 6.25 42.39
N ASP A 114 32.52 6.06 41.48
CA ASP A 114 33.13 7.12 40.65
C ASP A 114 32.30 7.46 39.40
N GLY A 115 31.15 6.78 39.21
CA GLY A 115 30.24 6.98 38.07
C GLY A 115 30.64 6.18 36.82
N SER A 116 31.70 5.40 36.86
CA SER A 116 32.11 4.55 35.73
C SER A 116 31.19 3.33 35.61
N THR A 117 30.98 2.81 34.38
CA THR A 117 30.24 1.56 34.14
C THR A 117 31.17 0.37 34.35
N MET A 118 30.91 -0.43 35.36
CA MET A 118 31.69 -1.63 35.69
C MET A 118 31.35 -2.78 34.74
N ARG A 119 30.09 -3.00 34.49
CA ARG A 119 29.57 -4.05 33.58
C ARG A 119 28.19 -3.68 33.08
N SER A 120 27.84 -4.25 31.93
CA SER A 120 26.54 -4.10 31.30
C SER A 120 25.97 -5.49 31.04
N GLU A 121 24.70 -5.70 31.36
CA GLU A 121 23.98 -6.92 31.09
C GLU A 121 22.79 -6.64 30.19
N LEU A 122 22.63 -7.40 29.10
CA LEU A 122 21.43 -7.37 28.29
C LEU A 122 20.27 -8.03 29.07
N LEU A 123 19.23 -7.28 29.35
CA LEU A 123 18.04 -7.78 30.03
C LEU A 123 17.10 -8.46 29.05
N HIS A 124 16.76 -7.78 27.98
CA HIS A 124 15.87 -8.26 26.92
C HIS A 124 16.00 -7.39 25.67
N THR A 125 15.40 -7.88 24.60
CA THR A 125 15.26 -7.13 23.34
C THR A 125 13.78 -6.92 23.06
N ASP A 126 13.37 -5.67 22.95
CA ASP A 126 12.01 -5.26 22.60
C ASP A 126 11.90 -5.05 21.09
N GLN A 127 10.87 -5.64 20.49
CA GLN A 127 10.54 -5.42 19.10
C GLN A 127 9.20 -4.69 18.98
N PHE A 128 9.25 -3.46 18.48
CA PHE A 128 8.09 -2.66 18.14
C PHE A 128 7.80 -2.87 16.65
N LYS A 129 6.70 -3.56 16.34
CA LYS A 129 6.32 -3.87 14.96
C LYS A 129 6.03 -2.58 14.20
N HIS A 130 6.45 -2.51 12.94
CA HIS A 130 6.02 -1.45 12.02
C HIS A 130 4.53 -1.60 11.70
N ARG A 131 3.94 -0.53 11.18
CA ARG A 131 2.62 -0.55 10.55
C ARG A 131 2.73 0.05 9.17
N ASP A 132 2.19 -0.66 8.19
CA ASP A 132 2.19 -0.24 6.80
C ASP A 132 1.18 0.89 6.58
N ARG A 133 1.45 1.74 5.57
CA ARG A 133 0.47 2.70 5.09
C ARG A 133 -0.54 1.97 4.21
N CYS A 134 -1.80 1.91 4.65
CA CYS A 134 -2.86 1.22 3.93
C CYS A 134 -3.79 2.21 3.23
N TYR A 135 -4.11 1.91 1.98
CA TYR A 135 -5.06 2.66 1.16
C TYR A 135 -6.30 1.82 0.87
N SER A 136 -7.45 2.49 0.78
CA SER A 136 -8.61 1.92 0.08
C SER A 136 -8.38 2.02 -1.41
N VAL A 137 -8.84 1.01 -2.17
CA VAL A 137 -8.69 0.98 -3.62
C VAL A 137 -9.94 0.39 -4.27
N THR A 138 -10.21 0.79 -5.51
CA THR A 138 -11.24 0.20 -6.38
C THR A 138 -10.59 -0.25 -7.69
N PRO A 139 -11.04 -1.35 -8.31
CA PRO A 139 -10.51 -1.78 -9.60
C PRO A 139 -10.56 -0.65 -10.63
N TYR A 140 -9.48 -0.49 -11.40
CA TYR A 140 -9.41 0.47 -12.48
C TYR A 140 -9.68 -0.23 -13.81
N THR A 141 -10.63 0.31 -14.56
CA THR A 141 -10.86 -0.06 -15.96
C THR A 141 -10.54 1.18 -16.79
N GLU A 142 -9.69 1.03 -17.78
CA GLU A 142 -9.39 2.11 -18.71
C GLU A 142 -10.66 2.51 -19.46
N PRO A 143 -11.02 3.81 -19.50
CA PRO A 143 -12.17 4.25 -20.28
C PRO A 143 -11.99 3.83 -21.73
N GLU A 144 -13.07 3.29 -22.31
CA GLU A 144 -13.07 2.95 -23.72
C GLU A 144 -12.91 4.23 -24.54
N PRO A 145 -11.98 4.27 -25.54
CA PRO A 145 -11.84 5.45 -26.38
C PRO A 145 -13.18 5.74 -27.04
N GLU A 146 -13.61 7.01 -26.96
CA GLU A 146 -14.78 7.45 -27.70
C GLU A 146 -14.53 7.11 -29.19
N VAL A 147 -15.27 6.15 -29.69
CA VAL A 147 -15.32 5.88 -31.14
C VAL A 147 -15.96 7.13 -31.75
N PRO A 148 -15.28 7.84 -32.64
CA PRO A 148 -15.94 8.95 -33.32
C PRO A 148 -17.26 8.45 -33.91
N GLU A 149 -18.35 9.14 -33.65
CA GLU A 149 -19.62 8.82 -34.29
C GLU A 149 -19.39 8.78 -35.79
N GLU A 150 -19.70 7.63 -36.40
CA GLU A 150 -19.64 7.57 -37.86
C GLU A 150 -20.58 8.68 -38.39
N PRO A 151 -20.12 9.45 -39.40
CA PRO A 151 -20.94 10.51 -39.95
C PRO A 151 -22.29 9.95 -40.40
N ASP A 152 -23.38 10.57 -39.92
CA ASP A 152 -24.74 10.16 -40.27
C ASP A 152 -25.00 10.56 -41.75
N PRO A 153 -25.07 9.60 -42.68
CA PRO A 153 -25.21 9.89 -44.09
C PRO A 153 -26.60 10.51 -44.42
N THR A 154 -27.50 10.60 -43.45
CA THR A 154 -28.84 11.21 -43.61
C THR A 154 -28.89 12.66 -43.05
N ASP A 155 -27.82 13.15 -42.33
CA ASP A 155 -27.78 14.54 -41.85
C ASP A 155 -27.36 15.49 -43.00
N PRO A 156 -28.22 16.38 -43.44
CA PRO A 156 -27.90 17.34 -44.51
C PRO A 156 -26.78 18.33 -44.18
N ASN A 157 -26.33 18.40 -42.91
CA ASN A 157 -25.19 19.18 -42.48
C ASN A 157 -23.90 18.33 -42.38
N ASP A 158 -23.97 17.04 -42.57
CA ASP A 158 -22.78 16.17 -42.63
C ASP A 158 -22.03 16.39 -43.95
N PRO A 159 -20.69 16.59 -43.88
CA PRO A 159 -19.91 16.79 -45.12
C PRO A 159 -19.89 15.56 -46.04
N SER A 160 -20.35 14.40 -45.59
CA SER A 160 -20.48 13.17 -46.40
C SER A 160 -21.91 12.97 -46.94
N TYR A 161 -22.85 13.88 -46.64
CA TYR A 161 -24.23 13.80 -47.14
C TYR A 161 -24.27 13.99 -48.66
N ASP A 162 -24.72 12.97 -49.36
CA ASP A 162 -25.01 13.04 -50.83
C ASP A 162 -26.53 13.08 -51.00
N PRO A 163 -27.10 14.22 -51.41
CA PRO A 163 -28.53 14.36 -51.64
C PRO A 163 -29.10 13.47 -52.75
N ASP A 164 -28.23 12.92 -53.57
CA ASP A 164 -28.61 12.05 -54.67
C ASP A 164 -28.62 10.52 -54.29
N ASP A 165 -28.08 10.20 -53.09
CA ASP A 165 -28.02 8.81 -52.58
C ASP A 165 -29.23 8.54 -51.63
N ASN A 166 -30.47 8.76 -52.13
CA ASN A 166 -31.66 8.47 -51.38
C ASN A 166 -32.00 6.97 -51.46
N PRO A 167 -31.95 6.22 -50.32
CA PRO A 167 -32.16 4.77 -50.30
C PRO A 167 -33.60 4.37 -50.72
N ASP A 168 -34.51 5.31 -50.85
CA ASP A 168 -35.90 5.06 -51.24
C ASP A 168 -36.16 5.12 -52.73
N ASP A 169 -35.15 5.45 -53.59
CA ASP A 169 -35.34 5.42 -55.03
C ASP A 169 -35.14 4.01 -55.59
N ASN A 170 -36.14 3.18 -55.38
CA ASN A 170 -36.27 1.83 -55.95
C ASN A 170 -36.61 1.91 -57.42
N GLY A 171 -35.72 2.56 -58.19
CA GLY A 171 -35.78 2.63 -59.65
C GLY A 171 -35.54 1.28 -60.29
N ASN A 172 -36.61 0.63 -60.63
CA ASN A 172 -36.66 -0.53 -61.50
C ASN A 172 -35.99 -0.24 -62.85
N GLY A 173 -34.69 -0.54 -62.98
CA GLY A 173 -33.86 -0.36 -64.14
C GLY A 173 -33.24 -1.69 -64.58
N ASP A 174 -33.98 -2.40 -65.41
CA ASP A 174 -33.54 -3.56 -66.19
C ASP A 174 -32.25 -3.23 -66.96
N SER A 175 -31.15 -3.89 -66.67
CA SER A 175 -29.96 -3.89 -67.55
C SER A 175 -29.18 -5.19 -67.40
N ASN A 176 -29.43 -6.10 -68.33
CA ASN A 176 -28.59 -7.23 -68.67
C ASN A 176 -27.11 -6.78 -68.85
N ASN A 177 -26.22 -7.26 -68.02
CA ASN A 177 -24.84 -7.36 -68.38
C ASN A 177 -24.26 -8.71 -67.93
N ASP A 178 -24.25 -9.63 -68.93
CA ASP A 178 -23.54 -10.90 -68.90
C ASP A 178 -22.03 -10.60 -68.93
N GLY A 179 -21.40 -10.77 -67.79
CA GLY A 179 -19.94 -10.61 -67.63
C GLY A 179 -19.38 -11.80 -66.88
N THR A 180 -19.14 -12.90 -67.59
CA THR A 180 -18.37 -14.04 -67.11
C THR A 180 -17.01 -13.65 -66.59
N TYR A 181 -16.81 -13.67 -65.26
CA TYR A 181 -15.49 -13.50 -64.64
C TYR A 181 -14.88 -14.88 -64.40
N THR A 182 -13.89 -15.25 -65.22
CA THR A 182 -13.01 -16.41 -64.98
C THR A 182 -11.82 -15.96 -64.13
N GLY A 183 -11.93 -16.14 -62.85
CA GLY A 183 -10.81 -15.90 -61.88
C GLY A 183 -10.10 -17.20 -61.54
N ASP A 184 -8.83 -17.24 -61.76
CA ASP A 184 -7.88 -18.32 -61.46
C ASP A 184 -7.79 -18.56 -59.93
N PRO A 185 -7.96 -19.82 -59.43
CA PRO A 185 -8.01 -20.13 -57.97
C PRO A 185 -6.64 -20.45 -57.33
N SER A 186 -5.50 -19.88 -57.82
CA SER A 186 -4.18 -20.31 -57.37
C SER A 186 -3.33 -19.25 -56.65
N VAL A 187 -3.90 -18.33 -55.85
CA VAL A 187 -3.09 -17.48 -54.98
C VAL A 187 -3.71 -17.38 -53.59
N MET A 188 -3.37 -18.31 -52.73
CA MET A 188 -3.48 -18.10 -51.26
C MET A 188 -2.16 -17.61 -50.72
N PRO A 189 -2.10 -16.52 -49.98
CA PRO A 189 -0.90 -16.16 -49.18
C PRO A 189 -0.89 -16.94 -47.88
N ASP A 190 0.22 -17.63 -47.64
CA ASP A 190 0.56 -18.28 -46.36
C ASP A 190 0.72 -17.22 -45.25
N PHE A 191 -0.16 -17.33 -44.24
CA PHE A 191 0.04 -16.69 -42.93
C PHE A 191 0.24 -17.74 -41.85
N TRP A 192 1.48 -18.24 -41.71
CA TRP A 192 2.00 -18.84 -40.44
C TRP A 192 3.52 -18.96 -40.57
N ASN A 193 4.24 -18.07 -39.87
CA ASN A 193 5.49 -18.33 -39.14
C ASN A 193 5.71 -17.21 -38.13
#